data_cfa48fe9e62a9a6396203f43fbfa4a30
#
_entry.id   cfa48fe9e62a9a6396203f43fbfa4a30
#
_cell.length_a   1.000
_cell.length_b   1.000
_cell.length_c   1.000
_cell.angle_alpha   90.00
_cell.angle_beta   90.00
_cell.angle_gamma   90.00
#
_symmetry.space_group_name_H-M   'P 1'
#
loop_
_entity.id
_entity.type
_entity.pdbx_description
1 polymer ?
#
loop_
_entity_poly.entity_id
_entity_poly.type
_entity_poly.pdbx_seq_one_letter_code
_entity_poly.pdbx_strand_id
1 'polypeptide(L)'
;MTEKWGSNPDDYVWYAAYGSNLSAERFIRYIQGGPPCSANGRPYRGCTDKRLWTNEYFTTVDGHMYFGKVSGNWGGGVAFFNSNSRGTAIVRLYRITLGQLLDVMKQEGPSSDWYGHMQCLGVERNGEPIYTLTSDKVHDGNQPSDTYLQLIKMALTSEGHMTEKKADQYLKSCMR
;
A
#
# COMPACT_ATOMS: atom_id res chain seq x y z
N MET A 1 -14.39 12.96 22.19
CA MET A 1 -13.31 12.04 22.61
C MET A 1 -12.60 11.59 21.34
N THR A 2 -11.39 12.02 21.15
CA THR A 2 -10.53 11.42 20.12
C THR A 2 -10.09 10.06 20.64
N GLU A 3 -10.70 9.00 20.14
CA GLU A 3 -10.22 7.65 20.42
C GLU A 3 -8.78 7.57 19.92
N LYS A 4 -7.85 7.41 20.85
CA LYS A 4 -6.45 7.13 20.52
C LYS A 4 -6.39 5.69 20.02
N TRP A 5 -6.56 5.52 18.72
CA TRP A 5 -6.32 4.25 18.07
C TRP A 5 -4.83 3.94 18.13
N GLY A 6 -4.48 2.84 18.78
CA GLY A 6 -3.15 2.27 18.81
C GLY A 6 -2.03 3.23 19.19
N SER A 7 -1.73 3.38 20.47
CA SER A 7 -0.56 4.13 20.93
C SER A 7 0.63 3.22 21.25
N ASN A 8 0.42 1.91 21.30
CA ASN A 8 1.44 0.93 21.62
C ASN A 8 1.98 0.29 20.34
N PRO A 9 3.31 0.30 20.11
CA PRO A 9 3.91 -0.35 18.95
C PRO A 9 3.58 -1.84 18.80
N ASP A 10 3.25 -2.52 19.88
CA ASP A 10 2.89 -3.95 19.88
C ASP A 10 1.41 -4.21 19.54
N ASP A 11 0.58 -3.16 19.49
CA ASP A 11 -0.83 -3.31 19.11
C ASP A 11 -0.95 -3.72 17.65
N TYR A 12 -1.90 -4.62 17.37
CA TYR A 12 -2.19 -5.02 15.99
C TYR A 12 -3.05 -4.00 15.28
N VAL A 13 -2.70 -3.77 14.03
CA VAL A 13 -3.43 -2.93 13.08
C VAL A 13 -3.55 -3.67 11.75
N TRP A 14 -4.41 -3.19 10.87
CA TRP A 14 -4.51 -3.68 9.51
C TRP A 14 -3.93 -2.63 8.55
N TYR A 15 -2.91 -3.02 7.80
CA TYR A 15 -2.33 -2.19 6.75
C TYR A 15 -3.04 -2.47 5.42
N ALA A 16 -3.67 -1.44 4.85
CA ALA A 16 -4.33 -1.51 3.56
C ALA A 16 -3.35 -1.11 2.45
N ALA A 17 -2.80 -2.09 1.78
CA ALA A 17 -1.95 -1.90 0.62
C ALA A 17 -2.82 -1.80 -0.64
N TYR A 18 -2.61 -0.77 -1.44
CA TYR A 18 -3.38 -0.51 -2.67
C TYR A 18 -2.51 -0.45 -3.93
N GLY A 19 -1.21 -0.37 -3.78
CA GLY A 19 -0.23 -0.26 -4.86
C GLY A 19 0.66 -1.50 -4.98
N SER A 20 1.97 -1.31 -5.08
CA SER A 20 2.92 -2.41 -5.26
C SER A 20 2.95 -3.41 -4.11
N ASN A 21 2.58 -3.01 -2.90
CA ASN A 21 2.48 -3.91 -1.74
C ASN A 21 1.23 -4.81 -1.76
N LEU A 22 0.38 -4.71 -2.78
CA LEU A 22 -0.58 -5.77 -3.10
C LEU A 22 0.15 -7.11 -3.35
N SER A 23 1.39 -7.06 -3.83
CA SER A 23 2.27 -8.22 -3.94
C SER A 23 2.85 -8.58 -2.56
N ALA A 24 2.53 -9.78 -2.07
CA ALA A 24 3.08 -10.27 -0.80
C ALA A 24 4.59 -10.48 -0.90
N GLU A 25 5.09 -10.93 -2.04
CA GLU A 25 6.52 -11.10 -2.29
C GLU A 25 7.29 -9.78 -2.08
N ARG A 26 6.72 -8.67 -2.55
CA ARG A 26 7.30 -7.35 -2.33
C ARG A 26 7.16 -6.92 -0.87
N PHE A 27 5.97 -7.09 -0.27
CA PHE A 27 5.71 -6.62 1.09
C PHE A 27 6.55 -7.38 2.14
N ILE A 28 6.84 -8.66 1.92
CA ILE A 28 7.76 -9.43 2.78
C ILE A 28 9.10 -8.70 2.96
N ARG A 29 9.61 -8.05 1.91
CA ARG A 29 10.89 -7.33 1.98
C ARG A 29 10.83 -6.10 2.88
N TYR A 30 9.69 -5.44 2.95
CA TYR A 30 9.49 -4.35 3.93
C TYR A 30 9.49 -4.85 5.37
N ILE A 31 9.04 -6.07 5.61
CA ILE A 31 9.03 -6.67 6.95
C ILE A 31 10.39 -7.28 7.30
N GLN A 32 10.92 -8.13 6.44
CA GLN A 32 12.12 -8.92 6.72
C GLN A 32 13.42 -8.32 6.16
N GLY A 33 13.33 -7.32 5.30
CA GLY A 33 14.48 -6.84 4.53
C GLY A 33 14.75 -7.71 3.32
N GLY A 34 15.72 -7.32 2.52
CA GLY A 34 16.12 -8.09 1.36
C GLY A 34 16.53 -7.23 0.17
N PRO A 35 16.82 -7.89 -0.97
CA PRO A 35 17.27 -7.20 -2.17
C PRO A 35 16.16 -6.33 -2.78
N PRO A 36 16.52 -5.32 -3.60
CA PRO A 36 15.53 -4.46 -4.24
C PRO A 36 14.65 -5.23 -5.23
N CYS A 37 13.43 -4.75 -5.42
CA CYS A 37 12.48 -5.30 -6.39
C CYS A 37 12.64 -4.69 -7.79
N SER A 38 13.41 -3.62 -7.93
CA SER A 38 13.68 -2.97 -9.20
C SER A 38 15.17 -2.79 -9.41
N ALA A 39 15.60 -2.68 -10.68
CA ALA A 39 17.01 -2.52 -11.04
C ALA A 39 17.64 -1.26 -10.42
N ASN A 40 16.86 -0.20 -10.26
CA ASN A 40 17.31 1.08 -9.69
C ASN A 40 16.98 1.23 -8.20
N GLY A 41 16.44 0.19 -7.58
CA GLY A 41 16.05 0.21 -6.17
C GLY A 41 17.22 -0.01 -5.23
N ARG A 42 16.99 0.34 -3.96
CA ARG A 42 17.93 0.03 -2.87
C ARG A 42 17.45 -1.21 -2.12
N PRO A 43 18.36 -1.95 -1.47
CA PRO A 43 17.97 -3.04 -0.58
C PRO A 43 17.02 -2.55 0.52
N TYR A 44 16.08 -3.38 0.88
CA TYR A 44 15.15 -3.09 1.98
C TYR A 44 15.81 -3.37 3.31
N ARG A 45 15.66 -2.44 4.25
CA ARG A 45 16.16 -2.61 5.63
C ARG A 45 15.33 -3.63 6.39
N GLY A 46 14.02 -3.65 6.17
CA GLY A 46 13.07 -4.40 6.96
C GLY A 46 12.64 -3.68 8.23
N CYS A 47 11.69 -4.28 8.92
CA CYS A 47 11.23 -3.80 10.22
C CYS A 47 12.15 -4.27 11.35
N THR A 48 12.06 -3.62 12.50
CA THR A 48 12.69 -4.11 13.74
C THR A 48 12.10 -5.46 14.14
N ASP A 49 10.78 -5.57 14.11
CA ASP A 49 10.07 -6.85 14.25
C ASP A 49 9.91 -7.50 12.88
N LYS A 50 10.62 -8.58 12.65
CA LYS A 50 10.66 -9.29 11.36
C LYS A 50 9.65 -10.43 11.24
N ARG A 51 8.75 -10.58 12.22
CA ARG A 51 7.71 -11.61 12.16
C ARG A 51 6.74 -11.30 11.04
N LEU A 52 6.43 -12.31 10.23
CA LEU A 52 5.42 -12.16 9.17
C LEU A 52 4.01 -12.11 9.75
N TRP A 53 3.12 -11.49 8.99
CA TRP A 53 1.69 -11.50 9.29
C TRP A 53 1.12 -12.93 9.20
N THR A 54 0.09 -13.19 9.99
CA THR A 54 -0.64 -14.47 9.99
C THR A 54 -1.98 -14.37 9.28
N ASN A 55 -2.52 -13.15 9.17
CA ASN A 55 -3.82 -12.87 8.58
C ASN A 55 -3.67 -11.82 7.48
N GLU A 56 -4.30 -12.10 6.34
CA GLU A 56 -4.39 -11.16 5.24
C GLU A 56 -5.56 -11.52 4.33
N TYR A 57 -6.14 -10.53 3.66
CA TYR A 57 -7.18 -10.76 2.65
C TYR A 57 -7.35 -9.55 1.75
N PHE A 58 -7.88 -9.80 0.53
CA PHE A 58 -8.25 -8.76 -0.41
C PHE A 58 -9.67 -8.27 -0.13
N THR A 59 -9.86 -6.96 -0.22
CA THR A 59 -11.17 -6.32 -0.08
C THR A 59 -11.19 -5.00 -0.84
N THR A 60 -12.27 -4.24 -0.72
CA THR A 60 -12.38 -2.90 -1.27
C THR A 60 -12.60 -1.88 -0.16
N VAL A 61 -12.13 -0.66 -0.37
CA VAL A 61 -12.37 0.48 0.50
C VAL A 61 -12.91 1.65 -0.33
N ASP A 62 -13.65 2.53 0.31
CA ASP A 62 -14.13 3.76 -0.35
C ASP A 62 -12.96 4.70 -0.60
N GLY A 63 -12.91 5.25 -1.80
CA GLY A 63 -11.85 6.12 -2.25
C GLY A 63 -11.32 5.72 -3.62
N HIS A 64 -10.28 6.40 -4.07
CA HIS A 64 -9.72 6.18 -5.40
C HIS A 64 -8.22 6.03 -5.35
N MET A 65 -7.71 4.95 -5.94
CA MET A 65 -6.29 4.78 -6.21
C MET A 65 -5.96 5.43 -7.55
N TYR A 66 -4.91 6.21 -7.59
CA TYR A 66 -4.43 6.87 -8.81
C TYR A 66 -2.91 6.81 -8.88
N PHE A 67 -2.34 7.12 -10.05
CA PHE A 67 -0.90 7.18 -10.25
C PHE A 67 -0.46 8.63 -10.38
N GLY A 68 0.58 9.00 -9.64
CA GLY A 68 1.11 10.35 -9.63
C GLY A 68 2.61 10.39 -9.38
N LYS A 69 3.17 11.59 -9.44
CA LYS A 69 4.61 11.86 -9.27
C LYS A 69 5.47 11.07 -10.27
N VAL A 70 6.78 11.08 -10.05
CA VAL A 70 7.74 10.28 -10.82
C VAL A 70 8.64 9.54 -9.84
N SER A 71 8.64 8.23 -9.94
CA SER A 71 9.50 7.37 -9.11
C SER A 71 10.85 7.18 -9.78
N GLY A 72 11.93 7.42 -9.04
CA GLY A 72 13.27 7.06 -9.48
C GLY A 72 13.48 5.55 -9.61
N ASN A 73 12.74 4.75 -8.83
CA ASN A 73 12.85 3.29 -8.87
C ASN A 73 12.10 2.67 -10.05
N TRP A 74 10.95 3.23 -10.43
CA TRP A 74 10.04 2.64 -11.41
C TRP A 74 9.98 3.39 -12.74
N GLY A 75 10.44 4.65 -12.78
CA GLY A 75 10.52 5.46 -14.00
C GLY A 75 9.20 6.06 -14.46
N GLY A 76 8.21 6.16 -13.60
CA GLY A 76 6.90 6.73 -13.93
C GLY A 76 6.10 7.03 -12.68
N GLY A 77 4.80 7.26 -12.86
CA GLY A 77 3.87 7.48 -11.76
C GLY A 77 3.77 6.25 -10.86
N VAL A 78 3.55 6.50 -9.57
CA VAL A 78 3.33 5.44 -8.57
C VAL A 78 1.99 5.65 -7.88
N ALA A 79 1.50 4.60 -7.24
CA ALA A 79 0.17 4.58 -6.65
C ALA A 79 0.06 5.50 -5.43
N PHE A 80 -1.00 6.29 -5.42
CA PHE A 80 -1.48 7.08 -4.29
C PHE A 80 -2.96 6.81 -4.05
N PHE A 81 -3.44 7.17 -2.88
CA PHE A 81 -4.83 6.97 -2.49
C PHE A 81 -5.49 8.31 -2.13
N ASN A 82 -6.69 8.53 -2.65
CA ASN A 82 -7.51 9.71 -2.33
C ASN A 82 -8.85 9.25 -1.74
N SER A 83 -9.01 9.40 -0.43
CA SER A 83 -10.24 9.02 0.28
C SER A 83 -11.43 9.93 -0.03
N ASN A 84 -11.19 11.13 -0.54
CA ASN A 84 -12.24 12.11 -0.85
C ASN A 84 -12.80 11.95 -2.27
N SER A 85 -12.17 11.13 -3.10
CA SER A 85 -12.66 10.85 -4.44
C SER A 85 -13.69 9.72 -4.42
N ARG A 86 -14.73 9.86 -5.24
CA ARG A 86 -15.73 8.80 -5.38
C ARG A 86 -15.14 7.58 -6.07
N GLY A 87 -15.54 6.41 -5.59
CA GLY A 87 -15.14 5.14 -6.15
C GLY A 87 -14.75 4.16 -5.07
N THR A 88 -14.20 3.04 -5.50
CA THR A 88 -13.67 2.00 -4.62
C THR A 88 -12.28 1.63 -5.07
N ALA A 89 -11.37 1.45 -4.10
CA ALA A 89 -10.03 0.96 -4.33
C ALA A 89 -9.94 -0.49 -3.84
N ILE A 90 -9.25 -1.31 -4.62
CA ILE A 90 -8.91 -2.68 -4.20
C ILE A 90 -7.70 -2.60 -3.29
N VAL A 91 -7.81 -3.20 -2.11
CA VAL A 91 -6.73 -3.26 -1.14
C VAL A 91 -6.48 -4.69 -0.69
N ARG A 92 -5.26 -4.95 -0.27
CA ARG A 92 -4.91 -6.14 0.48
C ARG A 92 -4.63 -5.71 1.90
N LEU A 93 -5.38 -6.25 2.84
CA LEU A 93 -5.21 -5.98 4.26
C LEU A 93 -4.24 -6.98 4.86
N TYR A 94 -3.18 -6.48 5.49
CA TYR A 94 -2.21 -7.28 6.24
C TYR A 94 -2.32 -6.94 7.72
N ARG A 95 -2.51 -7.94 8.56
CA ARG A 95 -2.51 -7.75 10.01
C ARG A 95 -1.08 -7.74 10.53
N ILE A 96 -0.60 -6.57 10.91
CA ILE A 96 0.75 -6.33 11.42
C ILE A 96 0.69 -5.50 12.70
N THR A 97 1.81 -5.32 13.39
CA THR A 97 1.86 -4.41 14.53
C THR A 97 1.97 -2.95 14.08
N LEU A 98 1.54 -2.04 14.92
CA LEU A 98 1.72 -0.61 14.68
C LEU A 98 3.19 -0.25 14.48
N GLY A 99 4.09 -0.86 15.26
CA GLY A 99 5.53 -0.67 15.12
C GLY A 99 6.04 -1.10 13.74
N GLN A 100 5.55 -2.22 13.22
CA GLN A 100 5.86 -2.66 11.85
C GLN A 100 5.33 -1.66 10.82
N LEU A 101 4.12 -1.17 10.97
CA LEU A 101 3.55 -0.18 10.04
C LEU A 101 4.38 1.13 10.02
N LEU A 102 4.83 1.59 11.19
CA LEU A 102 5.70 2.77 11.28
C LEU A 102 7.05 2.52 10.60
N ASP A 103 7.62 1.33 10.74
CA ASP A 103 8.86 0.96 10.07
C ASP A 103 8.68 0.84 8.55
N VAL A 104 7.55 0.34 8.08
CA VAL A 104 7.18 0.34 6.65
C VAL A 104 7.09 1.78 6.13
N MET A 105 6.44 2.67 6.86
CA MET A 105 6.32 4.09 6.48
C MET A 105 7.69 4.74 6.31
N LYS A 106 8.64 4.47 7.19
CA LYS A 106 10.01 4.99 7.09
C LYS A 106 10.73 4.51 5.82
N GLN A 107 10.43 3.30 5.35
CA GLN A 107 11.03 2.70 4.15
C GLN A 107 10.35 3.18 2.86
N GLU A 108 9.07 3.55 2.92
CA GLU A 108 8.27 3.98 1.75
C GLU A 108 8.55 5.41 1.28
N GLY A 109 9.36 6.17 1.98
CA GLY A 109 9.54 7.59 1.73
C GLY A 109 8.66 8.41 2.68
N PRO A 110 9.23 8.79 3.84
CA PRO A 110 8.43 9.31 4.96
C PRO A 110 8.07 10.78 4.84
N SER A 111 8.42 11.47 3.75
CA SER A 111 7.97 12.85 3.56
C SER A 111 6.45 12.89 3.35
N SER A 112 5.82 13.95 3.85
CA SER A 112 4.36 14.07 3.87
C SER A 112 3.73 14.08 2.48
N ASP A 113 4.48 14.50 1.46
CA ASP A 113 4.03 14.55 0.07
C ASP A 113 4.30 13.24 -0.72
N TRP A 114 4.81 12.20 -0.07
CA TRP A 114 4.93 10.84 -0.60
C TRP A 114 4.02 9.88 0.18
N TYR A 115 4.56 9.18 1.15
CA TYR A 115 3.81 8.18 1.92
C TYR A 115 3.89 8.42 3.43
N GLY A 116 4.22 9.66 3.83
CA GLY A 116 4.36 10.04 5.23
C GLY A 116 3.06 10.38 5.95
N HIS A 117 1.92 10.23 5.27
CA HIS A 117 0.60 10.42 5.87
C HIS A 117 -0.07 9.08 6.13
N MET A 118 -0.28 8.77 7.41
CA MET A 118 -1.02 7.58 7.84
C MET A 118 -2.48 7.95 8.01
N GLN A 119 -3.34 7.33 7.21
CA GLN A 119 -4.76 7.61 7.19
C GLN A 119 -5.55 6.41 7.71
N CYS A 120 -6.45 6.66 8.67
CA CYS A 120 -7.39 5.65 9.15
C CYS A 120 -8.55 5.51 8.17
N LEU A 121 -8.82 4.28 7.75
CA LEU A 121 -9.93 3.94 6.84
C LEU A 121 -11.12 3.32 7.56
N GLY A 122 -11.03 3.12 8.87
CA GLY A 122 -12.06 2.49 9.67
C GLY A 122 -11.48 1.45 10.61
N VAL A 123 -12.32 0.51 11.02
CA VAL A 123 -11.94 -0.56 11.94
C VAL A 123 -12.44 -1.91 11.44
N GLU A 124 -11.69 -2.95 11.75
CA GLU A 124 -12.12 -4.33 11.56
C GLU A 124 -13.11 -4.77 12.65
N ARG A 125 -13.77 -5.93 12.44
CA ARG A 125 -14.80 -6.47 13.34
C ARG A 125 -14.33 -6.64 14.79
N ASN A 126 -13.03 -6.89 14.99
CA ASN A 126 -12.43 -7.03 16.31
C ASN A 126 -11.99 -5.70 16.95
N GLY A 127 -12.29 -4.56 16.31
CA GLY A 127 -11.93 -3.24 16.79
C GLY A 127 -10.52 -2.78 16.43
N GLU A 128 -9.75 -3.56 15.71
CA GLU A 128 -8.43 -3.16 15.24
C GLU A 128 -8.54 -2.15 14.10
N PRO A 129 -7.78 -1.03 14.15
CA PRO A 129 -7.88 0.00 13.12
C PRO A 129 -7.27 -0.45 11.79
N ILE A 130 -7.83 0.08 10.70
CA ILE A 130 -7.31 -0.08 9.34
C ILE A 130 -6.61 1.22 8.96
N TYR A 131 -5.33 1.14 8.62
CA TYR A 131 -4.54 2.28 8.15
C TYR A 131 -4.02 2.05 6.75
N THR A 132 -3.91 3.13 5.98
CA THR A 132 -3.13 3.16 4.75
C THR A 132 -2.10 4.27 4.80
N LEU A 133 -1.09 4.17 3.95
CA LEU A 133 -0.04 5.17 3.81
C LEU A 133 -0.20 5.87 2.46
N THR A 134 -0.27 7.19 2.48
CA THR A 134 -0.45 8.00 1.27
C THR A 134 0.17 9.38 1.47
N SER A 135 -0.01 10.26 0.49
CA SER A 135 0.40 11.66 0.58
C SER A 135 -0.66 12.48 1.34
N ASP A 136 -0.22 13.55 1.99
CA ASP A 136 -1.09 14.53 2.64
C ASP A 136 -1.83 15.44 1.64
N LYS A 137 -1.52 15.33 0.35
CA LYS A 137 -2.15 16.09 -0.73
C LYS A 137 -2.36 15.22 -1.97
N VAL A 138 -3.30 15.63 -2.81
CA VAL A 138 -3.56 14.98 -4.10
C VAL A 138 -2.61 15.53 -5.14
N HIS A 139 -1.92 14.65 -5.85
CA HIS A 139 -1.00 15.01 -6.93
C HIS A 139 -1.68 14.96 -8.29
N ASP A 140 -1.10 15.65 -9.26
CA ASP A 140 -1.48 15.49 -10.66
C ASP A 140 -1.22 14.06 -11.12
N GLY A 141 -2.07 13.56 -12.00
CA GLY A 141 -1.91 12.23 -12.58
C GLY A 141 -0.65 12.11 -13.44
N ASN A 142 0.00 10.97 -13.36
CA ASN A 142 1.13 10.64 -14.20
C ASN A 142 1.11 9.15 -14.54
N GLN A 143 1.41 8.81 -15.78
CA GLN A 143 1.36 7.42 -16.26
C GLN A 143 2.38 6.55 -15.52
N PRO A 144 1.98 5.37 -15.03
CA PRO A 144 2.92 4.40 -14.47
C PRO A 144 3.76 3.76 -15.57
N SER A 145 4.97 3.29 -15.22
CA SER A 145 5.74 2.44 -16.12
C SER A 145 5.06 1.08 -16.32
N ASP A 146 5.33 0.43 -17.46
CA ASP A 146 4.78 -0.90 -17.74
C ASP A 146 5.19 -1.93 -16.68
N THR A 147 6.44 -1.86 -16.22
CA THR A 147 6.96 -2.75 -15.18
C THR A 147 6.20 -2.61 -13.86
N TYR A 148 5.94 -1.37 -13.44
CA TYR A 148 5.19 -1.10 -12.22
C TYR A 148 3.74 -1.56 -12.33
N LEU A 149 3.10 -1.23 -13.45
CA LEU A 149 1.72 -1.62 -13.72
C LEU A 149 1.56 -3.15 -13.77
N GLN A 150 2.51 -3.83 -14.41
CA GLN A 150 2.51 -5.30 -14.50
C GLN A 150 2.66 -5.95 -13.12
N LEU A 151 3.48 -5.39 -12.23
CA LEU A 151 3.63 -5.88 -10.87
C LEU A 151 2.29 -5.86 -10.12
N ILE A 152 1.56 -4.75 -10.20
CA ILE A 152 0.25 -4.61 -9.56
C ILE A 152 -0.76 -5.58 -10.20
N LYS A 153 -0.80 -5.65 -11.53
CA LYS A 153 -1.69 -6.58 -12.24
C LYS A 153 -1.45 -8.03 -11.84
N MET A 154 -0.21 -8.46 -11.75
CA MET A 154 0.15 -9.82 -11.31
C MET A 154 -0.33 -10.10 -9.89
N ALA A 155 -0.21 -9.15 -8.98
CA ALA A 155 -0.72 -9.31 -7.62
C ALA A 155 -2.25 -9.47 -7.61
N LEU A 156 -2.97 -8.67 -8.38
CA LEU A 156 -4.43 -8.74 -8.49
C LEU A 156 -4.90 -10.06 -9.08
N THR A 157 -4.22 -10.58 -10.09
CA THR A 157 -4.62 -11.81 -10.78
C THR A 157 -4.16 -13.07 -10.08
N SER A 158 -2.87 -13.17 -9.72
CA SER A 158 -2.28 -14.39 -9.16
C SER A 158 -2.61 -14.59 -7.69
N GLU A 159 -2.64 -13.51 -6.91
CA GLU A 159 -2.87 -13.56 -5.46
C GLU A 159 -4.29 -13.12 -5.09
N GLY A 160 -4.85 -12.13 -5.78
CA GLY A 160 -6.20 -11.62 -5.58
C GLY A 160 -7.30 -12.38 -6.33
N HIS A 161 -6.94 -13.37 -7.12
CA HIS A 161 -7.86 -14.21 -7.91
C HIS A 161 -8.77 -13.43 -8.86
N MET A 162 -8.35 -12.25 -9.28
CA MET A 162 -9.07 -11.44 -10.25
C MET A 162 -8.78 -11.95 -11.68
N THR A 163 -9.77 -11.89 -12.56
CA THR A 163 -9.51 -12.16 -13.99
C THR A 163 -8.65 -11.05 -14.60
N GLU A 164 -7.86 -11.35 -15.61
CA GLU A 164 -7.06 -10.35 -16.31
C GLU A 164 -7.90 -9.18 -16.83
N LYS A 165 -9.07 -9.48 -17.39
CA LYS A 165 -10.00 -8.47 -17.88
C LYS A 165 -10.42 -7.49 -16.79
N LYS A 166 -10.80 -8.00 -15.62
CA LYS A 166 -11.20 -7.17 -14.47
C LYS A 166 -10.03 -6.35 -13.94
N ALA A 167 -8.84 -6.95 -13.85
CA ALA A 167 -7.63 -6.25 -13.42
C ALA A 167 -7.29 -5.11 -14.37
N ASP A 168 -7.33 -5.34 -15.68
CA ASP A 168 -7.09 -4.31 -16.70
C ASP A 168 -8.11 -3.17 -16.61
N GLN A 169 -9.41 -3.49 -16.45
CA GLN A 169 -10.46 -2.49 -16.29
C GLN A 169 -10.26 -1.63 -15.04
N TYR A 170 -9.90 -2.27 -13.92
CA TYR A 170 -9.62 -1.57 -12.67
C TYR A 170 -8.42 -0.63 -12.80
N LEU A 171 -7.28 -1.13 -13.30
CA LEU A 171 -6.08 -0.33 -13.47
C LEU A 171 -6.27 0.81 -14.46
N LYS A 172 -7.03 0.60 -15.52
CA LYS A 172 -7.40 1.65 -16.47
C LYS A 172 -8.22 2.76 -15.79
N SER A 173 -9.12 2.40 -14.88
CA SER A 173 -9.89 3.38 -14.10
C SER A 173 -9.00 4.20 -13.17
N CYS A 174 -7.89 3.64 -12.70
CA CYS A 174 -6.93 4.32 -11.83
C CYS A 174 -6.02 5.32 -12.59
N MET A 175 -5.99 5.26 -13.90
CA MET A 175 -5.16 6.14 -14.74
C MET A 175 -5.88 7.41 -15.20
N ARG A 176 -7.07 7.72 -14.67
CA ARG A 176 -7.86 8.91 -15.02
C ARG A 176 -7.68 10.03 -14.02
#